data_130eb89791ea9d1665e1b4a4a25fe5d9
#
_entry.id   130eb89791ea9d1665e1b4a4a25fe5d9
#
_cell.length_a   1.000
_cell.length_b   1.000
_cell.length_c   1.000
_cell.angle_alpha   90.00
_cell.angle_beta   90.00
_cell.angle_gamma   90.00
#
_symmetry.space_group_name_H-M   'P 1'
#
loop_
_entity.id
_entity.type
_entity.pdbx_description
1 polymer ?
#
loop_
_entity_poly.entity_id
_entity_poly.type
_entity_poly.pdbx_seq_one_letter_code
_entity_poly.pdbx_strand_id
1 'polypeptide(L)'
;MKTTDRRDFLKKSVLAGASLLTVPSYLSAATSKGGQSPISASEDPLENTLIVPKNNGLKITGTFLDEISHDIPHQNWGVKEWDADFQHMKRIGIDTVILIRSGYRKFITYPSEYLLKKGCYMPSTDLVEMFLRLADKYDMKFYFGLYDSGRYWDTGDLSWEIEDNKYVIDEVWRRYGEHHKSFGGWYISGEISRQTKGAIKAFHAMGKQCKDVSGGLPTFIS
;
A
#
# COMPACT_ATOMS: atom_id res chain seq x y z
N MET A 1 -0.60 40.05 -3.54
CA MET A 1 -0.71 38.74 -4.17
C MET A 1 -2.14 38.36 -4.34
N LYS A 2 -2.67 38.25 -5.57
CA LYS A 2 -4.06 37.89 -5.83
C LYS A 2 -4.26 36.39 -5.64
N THR A 3 -5.07 35.99 -4.70
CA THR A 3 -5.51 34.61 -4.49
C THR A 3 -6.40 34.19 -5.66
N THR A 4 -5.94 33.24 -6.45
CA THR A 4 -6.73 32.67 -7.55
C THR A 4 -7.79 31.76 -6.94
N ASP A 5 -9.07 32.05 -7.21
CA ASP A 5 -10.20 31.29 -6.68
C ASP A 5 -10.25 29.90 -7.31
N ARG A 6 -10.46 28.87 -6.46
CA ARG A 6 -10.58 27.45 -6.86
C ARG A 6 -11.65 27.21 -7.93
N ARG A 7 -12.67 28.07 -7.98
CA ARG A 7 -13.75 27.99 -8.97
C ARG A 7 -13.31 28.40 -10.38
N ASP A 8 -12.32 29.28 -10.50
CA ASP A 8 -11.79 29.71 -11.80
C ASP A 8 -10.83 28.67 -12.41
N PHE A 9 -10.16 27.87 -11.58
CA PHE A 9 -9.34 26.75 -12.05
C PHE A 9 -10.22 25.65 -12.67
N LEU A 10 -11.32 25.29 -12.02
CA LEU A 10 -12.24 24.25 -12.51
C LEU A 10 -12.94 24.63 -13.82
N LYS A 11 -13.28 25.92 -14.04
CA LYS A 11 -13.90 26.39 -15.28
C LYS A 11 -12.94 26.35 -16.48
N LYS A 12 -11.64 26.51 -16.27
CA LYS A 12 -10.63 26.46 -17.34
C LYS A 12 -10.23 25.02 -17.74
N SER A 13 -10.43 24.05 -16.85
CA SER A 13 -10.14 22.63 -17.13
C SER A 13 -11.19 21.93 -17.99
N VAL A 14 -12.43 22.45 -18.03
CA VAL A 14 -13.54 21.85 -18.78
C VAL A 14 -13.52 22.22 -20.28
N LEU A 15 -12.78 23.27 -20.68
CA LEU A 15 -12.73 23.71 -22.09
C LEU A 15 -11.62 23.09 -22.93
N ALA A 16 -10.77 22.25 -22.39
CA ALA A 16 -9.62 21.68 -23.11
C ALA A 16 -9.79 20.21 -23.55
N GLY A 17 -10.96 19.59 -23.35
CA GLY A 17 -11.18 18.16 -23.52
C GLY A 17 -12.22 17.71 -24.57
N ALA A 18 -12.58 18.55 -25.54
CA ALA A 18 -13.50 18.14 -26.61
C ALA A 18 -12.74 17.85 -27.91
N SER A 19 -12.07 16.71 -28.01
CA SER A 19 -11.61 16.15 -29.26
C SER A 19 -12.56 15.00 -29.65
N LEU A 20 -13.34 15.22 -30.69
CA LEU A 20 -14.20 14.25 -31.34
C LEU A 20 -13.37 13.09 -31.90
N LEU A 21 -13.53 11.90 -31.34
CA LEU A 21 -13.12 10.67 -32.01
C LEU A 21 -14.35 10.09 -32.71
N THR A 22 -14.37 10.23 -34.04
CA THR A 22 -15.30 9.53 -34.93
C THR A 22 -14.87 8.07 -35.08
N VAL A 23 -15.71 7.17 -34.61
CA VAL A 23 -15.54 5.71 -34.84
C VAL A 23 -16.32 5.35 -36.11
N PRO A 24 -15.73 4.71 -37.13
CA PRO A 24 -16.49 4.25 -38.27
C PRO A 24 -17.28 2.97 -37.92
N SER A 25 -18.59 3.04 -38.12
CA SER A 25 -19.50 1.92 -38.01
C SER A 25 -19.38 1.00 -39.23
N TYR A 26 -18.96 -0.25 -39.02
CA TYR A 26 -19.20 -1.30 -40.01
C TYR A 26 -20.36 -2.17 -39.54
N LEU A 27 -21.53 -1.89 -40.08
CA LEU A 27 -22.66 -2.82 -40.09
C LEU A 27 -22.46 -3.78 -41.25
N SER A 28 -22.35 -5.09 -40.99
CA SER A 28 -22.62 -6.11 -41.94
C SER A 28 -23.56 -7.14 -41.31
N ALA A 29 -24.77 -7.18 -41.84
CA ALA A 29 -25.77 -8.16 -41.47
C ALA A 29 -25.49 -9.47 -42.23
N ALA A 30 -25.43 -10.57 -41.49
CA ALA A 30 -25.61 -11.90 -42.08
C ALA A 30 -26.53 -12.72 -41.17
N THR A 31 -27.74 -12.95 -41.65
CA THR A 31 -28.69 -13.92 -41.13
C THR A 31 -28.26 -15.33 -41.50
N SER A 32 -28.14 -16.25 -40.53
CA SER A 32 -28.32 -17.68 -40.75
C SER A 32 -28.79 -18.40 -39.50
N LYS A 33 -29.71 -19.32 -39.75
CA LYS A 33 -30.53 -20.11 -38.82
C LYS A 33 -29.71 -21.16 -38.04
N GLY A 34 -30.09 -21.37 -36.80
CA GLY A 34 -30.35 -22.71 -36.24
C GLY A 34 -29.14 -23.46 -35.68
N GLY A 35 -29.23 -23.79 -34.40
CA GLY A 35 -28.42 -24.80 -33.74
C GLY A 35 -28.02 -24.41 -32.31
N GLN A 36 -28.88 -24.74 -31.35
CA GLN A 36 -28.46 -24.71 -29.93
C GLN A 36 -27.53 -25.88 -29.68
N SER A 37 -26.27 -25.54 -29.31
CA SER A 37 -25.35 -26.46 -28.64
C SER A 37 -25.00 -25.86 -27.26
N PRO A 38 -24.77 -26.71 -26.24
CA PRO A 38 -24.60 -26.23 -24.87
C PRO A 38 -23.34 -25.37 -24.75
N ILE A 39 -23.51 -24.25 -24.05
CA ILE A 39 -22.43 -23.32 -23.72
C ILE A 39 -21.46 -24.05 -22.79
N SER A 40 -20.35 -24.49 -23.34
CA SER A 40 -19.18 -24.87 -22.53
C SER A 40 -18.68 -23.63 -21.82
N ALA A 41 -18.40 -23.75 -20.53
CA ALA A 41 -17.78 -22.69 -19.76
C ALA A 41 -16.54 -22.20 -20.52
N SER A 42 -16.56 -20.93 -20.94
CA SER A 42 -15.40 -20.29 -21.55
C SER A 42 -14.28 -20.23 -20.54
N GLU A 43 -13.22 -20.98 -20.80
CA GLU A 43 -11.93 -20.78 -20.14
C GLU A 43 -11.52 -19.33 -20.35
N ASP A 44 -11.15 -18.67 -19.24
CA ASP A 44 -10.74 -17.27 -19.22
C ASP A 44 -9.52 -17.08 -20.15
N PRO A 45 -9.59 -16.25 -21.20
CA PRO A 45 -8.48 -16.05 -22.14
C PRO A 45 -7.22 -15.48 -21.51
N LEU A 46 -7.27 -15.03 -20.25
CA LEU A 46 -6.13 -14.48 -19.53
C LEU A 46 -5.22 -15.56 -18.92
N GLU A 47 -5.65 -16.83 -18.88
CA GLU A 47 -4.85 -17.89 -18.25
C GLU A 47 -3.65 -18.35 -19.10
N ASN A 48 -3.62 -18.00 -20.39
CA ASN A 48 -2.64 -18.57 -21.33
C ASN A 48 -1.57 -17.61 -21.87
N THR A 49 -1.43 -16.38 -21.36
CA THR A 49 -0.49 -15.41 -21.95
C THR A 49 0.54 -14.81 -21.00
N LEU A 50 0.72 -15.35 -19.81
CA LEU A 50 1.91 -15.01 -19.02
C LEU A 50 3.09 -15.86 -19.51
N ILE A 51 3.70 -15.45 -20.61
CA ILE A 51 5.07 -15.87 -20.95
C ILE A 51 5.95 -15.27 -19.87
N VAL A 52 6.18 -16.05 -18.79
CA VAL A 52 7.24 -15.73 -17.84
C VAL A 52 8.54 -15.87 -18.61
N PRO A 53 9.28 -14.77 -18.88
CA PRO A 53 10.57 -14.90 -19.55
C PRO A 53 11.42 -15.87 -18.72
N LYS A 54 12.09 -16.81 -19.38
CA LYS A 54 13.20 -17.59 -18.77
C LYS A 54 14.32 -16.60 -18.49
N ASN A 55 14.16 -15.82 -17.42
CA ASN A 55 15.14 -14.84 -17.04
C ASN A 55 16.04 -15.49 -15.99
N ASN A 56 17.28 -15.79 -16.35
CA ASN A 56 18.35 -16.10 -15.41
C ASN A 56 18.77 -14.87 -14.61
N GLY A 57 17.93 -13.82 -14.58
CA GLY A 57 18.14 -12.55 -13.94
C GLY A 57 17.54 -12.45 -12.54
N LEU A 58 17.70 -11.29 -11.94
CA LEU A 58 17.14 -10.92 -10.66
C LEU A 58 15.62 -11.11 -10.67
N LYS A 59 15.10 -11.82 -9.67
CA LYS A 59 13.65 -11.93 -9.43
C LYS A 59 13.22 -10.84 -8.47
N ILE A 60 12.12 -10.17 -8.80
CA ILE A 60 11.44 -9.28 -7.85
C ILE A 60 10.60 -10.18 -6.95
N THR A 61 10.91 -10.20 -5.66
CA THR A 61 10.22 -11.04 -4.67
C THR A 61 9.50 -10.23 -3.59
N GLY A 62 9.64 -8.90 -3.63
CA GLY A 62 8.99 -8.01 -2.66
C GLY A 62 8.32 -6.83 -3.34
N THR A 63 7.27 -6.30 -2.70
CA THR A 63 6.56 -5.10 -3.12
C THR A 63 6.12 -4.27 -1.94
N PHE A 64 5.90 -2.98 -2.17
CA PHE A 64 5.29 -2.08 -1.21
C PHE A 64 3.77 -2.06 -1.37
N LEU A 65 3.07 -1.95 -0.22
CA LEU A 65 1.66 -1.61 -0.15
C LEU A 65 1.54 -0.17 0.35
N ASP A 66 0.78 0.65 -0.35
CA ASP A 66 0.50 2.03 0.05
C ASP A 66 -1.01 2.28 0.07
N GLU A 67 -1.60 2.32 1.26
CA GLU A 67 -3.01 2.68 1.50
C GLU A 67 -3.18 4.12 1.99
N ILE A 68 -2.09 4.86 2.11
CA ILE A 68 -2.07 6.18 2.73
C ILE A 68 -2.08 7.30 1.70
N SER A 69 -1.43 7.11 0.56
CA SER A 69 -1.31 8.14 -0.45
C SER A 69 -2.65 8.36 -1.16
N HIS A 70 -3.10 9.61 -1.19
CA HIS A 70 -4.42 10.02 -1.69
C HIS A 70 -4.62 9.85 -3.21
N ASP A 71 -3.58 9.58 -3.94
CA ASP A 71 -3.56 9.34 -5.39
C ASP A 71 -3.49 7.86 -5.77
N ILE A 72 -3.53 6.97 -4.79
CA ILE A 72 -3.52 5.52 -5.01
C ILE A 72 -4.92 5.05 -5.42
N PRO A 73 -5.07 4.34 -6.55
CA PRO A 73 -6.38 3.97 -7.08
C PRO A 73 -7.14 2.92 -6.25
N HIS A 74 -6.47 2.19 -5.39
CA HIS A 74 -7.07 1.10 -4.58
C HIS A 74 -7.41 1.47 -3.13
N GLN A 75 -7.38 2.76 -2.76
CA GLN A 75 -7.66 3.22 -1.38
C GLN A 75 -9.00 2.76 -0.79
N ASN A 76 -9.97 2.37 -1.62
CA ASN A 76 -11.28 1.91 -1.17
C ASN A 76 -11.49 0.40 -1.37
N TRP A 77 -10.42 -0.35 -1.58
CA TRP A 77 -10.53 -1.79 -1.70
C TRP A 77 -10.92 -2.43 -0.38
N GLY A 78 -11.79 -3.44 -0.47
CA GLY A 78 -12.15 -4.29 0.67
C GLY A 78 -11.33 -5.59 0.67
N VAL A 79 -11.70 -6.47 1.58
CA VAL A 79 -11.03 -7.78 1.76
C VAL A 79 -11.00 -8.58 0.45
N LYS A 80 -12.06 -8.52 -0.35
CA LYS A 80 -12.16 -9.30 -1.60
C LYS A 80 -11.14 -8.87 -2.64
N GLU A 81 -11.00 -7.57 -2.84
CA GLU A 81 -10.06 -7.01 -3.81
C GLU A 81 -8.61 -7.25 -3.36
N TRP A 82 -8.32 -7.02 -2.08
CA TRP A 82 -7.01 -7.29 -1.51
C TRP A 82 -6.65 -8.79 -1.52
N ASP A 83 -7.61 -9.68 -1.26
CA ASP A 83 -7.39 -11.13 -1.34
C ASP A 83 -6.98 -11.56 -2.76
N ALA A 84 -7.65 -11.02 -3.77
CA ALA A 84 -7.30 -11.26 -5.17
C ALA A 84 -5.90 -10.72 -5.51
N ASP A 85 -5.53 -9.54 -5.00
CA ASP A 85 -4.23 -8.93 -5.24
C ASP A 85 -3.10 -9.74 -4.57
N PHE A 86 -3.27 -10.16 -3.32
CA PHE A 86 -2.31 -11.04 -2.64
C PHE A 86 -2.13 -12.38 -3.37
N GLN A 87 -3.22 -12.95 -3.88
CA GLN A 87 -3.16 -14.16 -4.70
C GLN A 87 -2.35 -13.91 -5.98
N HIS A 88 -2.57 -12.79 -6.66
CA HIS A 88 -1.82 -12.43 -7.87
C HIS A 88 -0.33 -12.19 -7.57
N MET A 89 -0.03 -11.44 -6.51
CA MET A 89 1.36 -11.24 -6.06
C MET A 89 2.06 -12.58 -5.83
N LYS A 90 1.43 -13.50 -5.08
CA LYS A 90 2.02 -14.84 -4.84
C LYS A 90 2.25 -15.61 -6.12
N ARG A 91 1.29 -15.57 -7.05
CA ARG A 91 1.39 -16.27 -8.35
C ARG A 91 2.55 -15.80 -9.20
N ILE A 92 2.89 -14.50 -9.18
CA ILE A 92 4.04 -13.97 -9.93
C ILE A 92 5.37 -14.06 -9.19
N GLY A 93 5.37 -14.64 -7.98
CA GLY A 93 6.59 -14.89 -7.21
C GLY A 93 6.95 -13.84 -6.16
N ILE A 94 6.02 -12.93 -5.84
CA ILE A 94 6.16 -12.03 -4.68
C ILE A 94 5.88 -12.85 -3.42
N ASP A 95 6.82 -12.86 -2.50
CA ASP A 95 6.73 -13.54 -1.20
C ASP A 95 6.86 -12.58 0.00
N THR A 96 7.10 -11.31 -0.29
CA THR A 96 7.33 -10.27 0.72
C THR A 96 6.51 -9.03 0.40
N VAL A 97 5.70 -8.59 1.34
CA VAL A 97 4.94 -7.34 1.25
C VAL A 97 5.37 -6.38 2.35
N ILE A 98 5.49 -5.12 2.02
CA ILE A 98 5.96 -4.07 2.91
C ILE A 98 4.91 -2.99 2.96
N LEU A 99 4.25 -2.81 4.09
CA LEU A 99 3.40 -1.64 4.29
C LEU A 99 4.32 -0.41 4.36
N ILE A 100 4.19 0.52 3.41
CA ILE A 100 5.11 1.65 3.31
C ILE A 100 5.08 2.53 4.57
N ARG A 101 3.89 2.70 5.15
CA ARG A 101 3.67 3.39 6.43
C ARG A 101 2.32 3.00 7.02
N SER A 102 2.25 2.84 8.31
CA SER A 102 1.01 2.53 9.02
C SER A 102 0.11 3.74 9.27
N GLY A 103 0.60 4.91 8.99
CA GLY A 103 -0.14 6.15 9.06
C GLY A 103 0.68 7.31 8.51
N TYR A 104 -0.03 8.31 7.99
CA TYR A 104 0.55 9.55 7.51
C TYR A 104 -0.26 10.73 8.02
N ARG A 105 0.39 11.62 8.77
CA ARG A 105 -0.27 12.76 9.43
C ARG A 105 -1.43 12.27 10.30
N LYS A 106 -2.67 12.53 9.92
CA LYS A 106 -3.87 12.16 10.69
C LYS A 106 -4.53 10.87 10.23
N PHE A 107 -4.17 10.32 9.06
CA PHE A 107 -4.75 9.08 8.58
C PHE A 107 -3.90 7.89 9.00
N ILE A 108 -4.53 6.88 9.61
CA ILE A 108 -3.87 5.66 10.10
C ILE A 108 -4.59 4.42 9.58
N THR A 109 -3.90 3.30 9.50
CA THR A 109 -4.40 2.05 8.90
C THR A 109 -4.88 1.02 9.92
N TYR A 110 -4.73 1.30 11.21
CA TYR A 110 -5.11 0.39 12.29
C TYR A 110 -5.59 1.20 13.53
N PRO A 111 -6.34 0.59 14.46
CA PRO A 111 -6.92 1.29 15.62
C PRO A 111 -5.87 1.54 16.72
N SER A 112 -4.89 2.40 16.44
CA SER A 112 -3.92 2.83 17.44
C SER A 112 -4.58 3.68 18.51
N GLU A 113 -4.54 3.22 19.77
CA GLU A 113 -5.07 3.98 20.89
C GLU A 113 -4.32 5.30 21.11
N TYR A 114 -3.00 5.26 20.92
CA TYR A 114 -2.16 6.43 21.04
C TYR A 114 -2.47 7.49 19.97
N LEU A 115 -2.47 7.10 18.71
CA LEU A 115 -2.69 8.03 17.59
C LEU A 115 -4.14 8.54 17.53
N LEU A 116 -5.13 7.71 17.87
CA LEU A 116 -6.53 8.14 17.98
C LEU A 116 -6.71 9.22 19.06
N LYS A 117 -6.06 9.08 20.22
CA LYS A 117 -6.05 10.13 21.27
C LYS A 117 -5.39 11.43 20.79
N LYS A 118 -4.49 11.37 19.80
CA LYS A 118 -3.88 12.55 19.14
C LYS A 118 -4.75 13.14 18.03
N GLY A 119 -5.97 12.62 17.82
CA GLY A 119 -6.91 13.10 16.82
C GLY A 119 -6.65 12.57 15.40
N CYS A 120 -5.96 11.43 15.29
CA CYS A 120 -5.90 10.68 14.05
C CYS A 120 -7.22 9.94 13.80
N TYR A 121 -7.46 9.54 12.57
CA TYR A 121 -8.62 8.77 12.15
C TYR A 121 -8.19 7.60 11.25
N MET A 122 -9.01 6.56 11.23
CA MET A 122 -8.79 5.36 10.43
C MET A 122 -10.04 5.01 9.61
N PRO A 123 -9.92 4.20 8.56
CA PRO A 123 -11.09 3.62 7.90
C PRO A 123 -11.85 2.67 8.84
N SER A 124 -13.03 2.24 8.43
CA SER A 124 -13.87 1.32 9.21
C SER A 124 -13.25 -0.07 9.43
N THR A 125 -12.23 -0.41 8.64
CA THR A 125 -11.54 -1.70 8.68
C THR A 125 -10.13 -1.52 9.23
N ASP A 126 -9.70 -2.44 10.10
CA ASP A 126 -8.31 -2.59 10.48
C ASP A 126 -7.54 -3.21 9.30
N LEU A 127 -6.86 -2.34 8.54
CA LEU A 127 -6.14 -2.74 7.34
C LEU A 127 -4.89 -3.55 7.68
N VAL A 128 -4.24 -3.26 8.80
CA VAL A 128 -3.04 -4.01 9.23
C VAL A 128 -3.40 -5.45 9.55
N GLU A 129 -4.46 -5.66 10.33
CA GLU A 129 -4.98 -7.00 10.63
C GLU A 129 -5.37 -7.75 9.35
N MET A 130 -6.05 -7.06 8.43
CA MET A 130 -6.44 -7.64 7.15
C MET A 130 -5.23 -8.07 6.32
N PHE A 131 -4.22 -7.22 6.17
CA PHE A 131 -3.01 -7.55 5.40
C PHE A 131 -2.21 -8.69 6.03
N LEU A 132 -2.09 -8.72 7.36
CA LEU A 132 -1.42 -9.81 8.07
C LEU A 132 -2.13 -11.15 7.89
N ARG A 133 -3.48 -11.18 7.97
CA ARG A 133 -4.26 -12.39 7.66
C ARG A 133 -4.08 -12.86 6.23
N LEU A 134 -4.03 -11.95 5.28
CA LEU A 134 -3.77 -12.28 3.88
C LEU A 134 -2.34 -12.79 3.68
N ALA A 135 -1.36 -12.17 4.31
CA ALA A 135 0.01 -12.64 4.29
C ALA A 135 0.16 -14.02 4.93
N ASP A 136 -0.51 -14.30 6.05
CA ASP A 136 -0.58 -15.63 6.66
C ASP A 136 -1.22 -16.66 5.73
N LYS A 137 -2.32 -16.28 5.06
CA LYS A 137 -3.06 -17.15 4.12
C LYS A 137 -2.21 -17.57 2.93
N TYR A 138 -1.45 -16.64 2.36
CA TYR A 138 -0.64 -16.87 1.16
C TYR A 138 0.83 -17.21 1.46
N ASP A 139 1.17 -17.42 2.73
CA ASP A 139 2.54 -17.72 3.17
C ASP A 139 3.55 -16.71 2.61
N MET A 140 3.28 -15.43 2.91
CA MET A 140 4.11 -14.28 2.55
C MET A 140 4.66 -13.63 3.82
N LYS A 141 5.79 -12.94 3.72
CA LYS A 141 6.32 -12.11 4.79
C LYS A 141 5.70 -10.73 4.73
N PHE A 142 5.34 -10.19 5.88
CA PHE A 142 4.83 -8.83 6.02
C PHE A 142 5.78 -7.99 6.87
N TYR A 143 6.19 -6.84 6.34
CA TYR A 143 6.98 -5.85 7.08
C TYR A 143 6.13 -4.65 7.39
N PHE A 144 6.07 -4.31 8.66
CA PHE A 144 5.26 -3.21 9.15
C PHE A 144 6.01 -1.89 9.00
N GLY A 145 5.46 -0.96 8.20
CA GLY A 145 5.96 0.40 8.07
C GLY A 145 5.53 1.28 9.22
N LEU A 146 6.47 2.00 9.81
CA LEU A 146 6.23 2.86 10.96
C LEU A 146 5.30 4.04 10.60
N TYR A 147 4.82 4.73 11.62
CA TYR A 147 4.03 5.94 11.47
C TYR A 147 4.89 7.12 11.00
N ASP A 148 4.37 7.90 10.05
CA ASP A 148 4.96 9.12 9.52
C ASP A 148 4.08 10.31 9.94
N SER A 149 4.56 11.14 10.85
CA SER A 149 3.83 12.32 11.32
C SER A 149 3.74 13.42 10.25
N GLY A 150 4.57 13.37 9.25
CA GLY A 150 4.71 14.38 8.19
C GLY A 150 5.37 15.67 8.64
N ARG A 151 5.74 15.81 9.92
CA ARG A 151 6.30 17.06 10.47
C ARG A 151 7.72 17.32 10.01
N TYR A 152 8.51 16.27 9.84
CA TYR A 152 9.90 16.40 9.41
C TYR A 152 10.04 16.91 7.97
N TRP A 153 9.02 16.77 7.15
CA TRP A 153 9.00 17.33 5.80
C TRP A 153 9.13 18.86 5.80
N ASP A 154 8.50 19.50 6.79
CA ASP A 154 8.52 20.96 6.92
C ASP A 154 9.71 21.45 7.75
N THR A 155 10.14 20.68 8.75
CA THR A 155 11.14 21.11 9.74
C THR A 155 12.52 20.52 9.52
N GLY A 156 12.61 19.39 8.83
CA GLY A 156 13.81 18.56 8.74
C GLY A 156 14.18 17.85 10.07
N ASP A 157 13.30 17.88 11.09
CA ASP A 157 13.54 17.31 12.41
C ASP A 157 12.74 16.02 12.62
N LEU A 158 13.44 14.93 12.84
CA LEU A 158 12.87 13.58 13.06
C LEU A 158 12.59 13.27 14.54
N SER A 159 12.70 14.22 15.45
CA SER A 159 12.44 13.96 16.88
C SER A 159 11.00 13.52 17.15
N TRP A 160 10.05 14.07 16.40
CA TRP A 160 8.63 13.69 16.47
C TRP A 160 8.39 12.23 16.05
N GLU A 161 9.12 11.77 15.05
CA GLU A 161 9.04 10.39 14.58
C GLU A 161 9.52 9.41 15.64
N ILE A 162 10.59 9.74 16.35
CA ILE A 162 11.08 8.93 17.47
C ILE A 162 10.03 8.84 18.58
N GLU A 163 9.47 9.97 18.99
CA GLU A 163 8.52 10.04 20.09
C GLU A 163 7.21 9.30 19.76
N ASP A 164 6.62 9.55 18.59
CA ASP A 164 5.36 8.92 18.20
C ASP A 164 5.54 7.42 17.97
N ASN A 165 6.61 7.02 17.28
CA ASN A 165 6.84 5.61 16.98
C ASN A 165 7.22 4.78 18.21
N LYS A 166 7.69 5.40 19.29
CA LYS A 166 7.89 4.69 20.55
C LYS A 166 6.62 3.97 21.04
N TYR A 167 5.48 4.64 20.95
CA TYR A 167 4.19 4.06 21.34
C TYR A 167 3.63 3.13 20.25
N VAL A 168 3.79 3.51 18.98
CA VAL A 168 3.33 2.71 17.84
C VAL A 168 4.00 1.33 17.80
N ILE A 169 5.32 1.27 17.99
CA ILE A 169 6.09 0.01 17.93
C ILE A 169 5.61 -0.95 19.02
N ASP A 170 5.51 -0.48 20.28
CA ASP A 170 5.06 -1.30 21.41
C ASP A 170 3.60 -1.80 21.22
N GLU A 171 2.73 -0.89 20.75
CA GLU A 171 1.32 -1.20 20.50
C GLU A 171 1.15 -2.25 19.39
N VAL A 172 1.85 -2.08 18.27
CA VAL A 172 1.79 -2.96 17.11
C VAL A 172 2.34 -4.34 17.42
N TRP A 173 3.47 -4.42 18.13
CA TRP A 173 4.01 -5.72 18.52
C TRP A 173 3.03 -6.51 19.39
N ARG A 174 2.50 -5.89 20.43
CA ARG A 174 1.51 -6.50 21.33
C ARG A 174 0.22 -6.90 20.60
N ARG A 175 -0.21 -6.12 19.61
CA ARG A 175 -1.48 -6.34 18.92
C ARG A 175 -1.37 -7.37 17.79
N TYR A 176 -0.27 -7.38 17.07
CA TYR A 176 -0.14 -8.17 15.84
C TYR A 176 1.11 -9.06 15.81
N GLY A 177 2.24 -8.57 16.33
CA GLY A 177 3.54 -9.20 16.10
C GLY A 177 3.60 -10.65 16.60
N GLU A 178 3.03 -10.91 17.78
CA GLU A 178 3.02 -12.25 18.39
C GLU A 178 1.93 -13.16 17.84
N HIS A 179 0.99 -12.63 17.05
CA HIS A 179 -0.22 -13.34 16.62
C HIS A 179 -0.19 -13.78 15.16
N HIS A 180 0.72 -13.23 14.37
CA HIS A 180 0.82 -13.49 12.93
C HIS A 180 2.18 -14.04 12.56
N LYS A 181 2.22 -15.27 12.03
CA LYS A 181 3.48 -15.89 11.54
C LYS A 181 4.12 -15.13 10.38
N SER A 182 3.31 -14.37 9.66
CA SER A 182 3.75 -13.53 8.53
C SER A 182 4.48 -12.26 8.97
N PHE A 183 4.38 -11.84 10.25
CA PHE A 183 5.06 -10.64 10.72
C PHE A 183 6.58 -10.83 10.63
N GLY A 184 7.17 -10.38 9.54
CA GLY A 184 8.58 -10.63 9.18
C GLY A 184 9.55 -9.60 9.73
N GLY A 185 9.06 -8.43 10.15
CA GLY A 185 9.91 -7.34 10.64
C GLY A 185 9.33 -5.96 10.41
N TRP A 186 10.20 -4.97 10.38
CA TRP A 186 9.85 -3.56 10.44
C TRP A 186 10.45 -2.78 9.26
N TYR A 187 9.71 -1.82 8.76
CA TYR A 187 10.19 -0.84 7.79
C TYR A 187 10.12 0.57 8.41
N ILE A 188 11.24 1.26 8.47
CA ILE A 188 11.31 2.62 9.00
C ILE A 188 10.97 3.60 7.88
N SER A 189 9.76 4.13 7.91
CA SER A 189 9.09 4.86 6.82
C SER A 189 9.63 6.27 6.53
N GLY A 190 10.77 6.65 7.10
CA GLY A 190 11.29 8.00 6.94
C GLY A 190 12.01 8.21 5.61
N GLU A 191 11.42 8.98 4.71
CA GLU A 191 12.13 9.49 3.54
C GLU A 191 12.99 10.70 3.94
N ILE A 192 14.28 10.64 3.67
CA ILE A 192 15.21 11.67 4.07
C ILE A 192 15.79 12.43 2.88
N SER A 193 16.10 13.70 3.11
CA SER A 193 16.82 14.56 2.17
C SER A 193 18.16 15.02 2.76
N ARG A 194 18.95 15.72 1.97
CA ARG A 194 20.18 16.36 2.47
C ARG A 194 19.93 17.38 3.58
N GLN A 195 18.71 17.88 3.70
CA GLN A 195 18.32 18.87 4.72
C GLN A 195 17.85 18.21 6.02
N THR A 196 17.54 16.90 6.01
CA THR A 196 17.05 16.18 7.17
C THR A 196 18.14 16.06 8.23
N LYS A 197 17.86 16.56 9.41
CA LYS A 197 18.80 16.55 10.53
C LYS A 197 18.52 15.36 11.45
N GLY A 198 19.59 14.77 12.00
CA GLY A 198 19.45 13.71 12.99
C GLY A 198 18.94 12.36 12.45
N ALA A 199 18.91 12.13 11.13
CA ALA A 199 18.38 10.91 10.52
C ALA A 199 19.01 9.64 11.10
N ILE A 200 20.34 9.58 11.20
CA ILE A 200 21.04 8.40 11.75
C ILE A 200 20.61 8.13 13.19
N LYS A 201 20.51 9.18 14.02
CA LYS A 201 20.05 9.04 15.42
C LYS A 201 18.61 8.53 15.48
N ALA A 202 17.73 9.07 14.64
CA ALA A 202 16.32 8.69 14.60
C ALA A 202 16.17 7.23 14.14
N PHE A 203 16.81 6.84 13.04
CA PHE A 203 16.76 5.47 12.53
C PHE A 203 17.37 4.47 13.51
N HIS A 204 18.47 4.83 14.17
CA HIS A 204 19.04 4.01 15.23
C HIS A 204 18.08 3.81 16.40
N ALA A 205 17.46 4.89 16.89
CA ALA A 205 16.52 4.82 18.03
C ALA A 205 15.30 3.95 17.71
N MET A 206 14.62 4.22 16.58
CA MET A 206 13.46 3.45 16.14
C MET A 206 13.83 2.00 15.82
N GLY A 207 14.91 1.77 15.07
CA GLY A 207 15.36 0.43 14.71
C GLY A 207 15.80 -0.41 15.93
N LYS A 208 16.43 0.23 16.92
CA LYS A 208 16.76 -0.45 18.18
C LYS A 208 15.48 -0.90 18.90
N GLN A 209 14.51 0.00 19.06
CA GLN A 209 13.26 -0.34 19.75
C GLN A 209 12.49 -1.45 19.00
N CYS A 210 12.38 -1.37 17.67
CA CYS A 210 11.78 -2.44 16.87
C CYS A 210 12.39 -3.81 17.19
N LYS A 211 13.72 -3.89 17.24
CA LYS A 211 14.44 -5.13 17.57
C LYS A 211 14.24 -5.55 19.01
N ASP A 212 14.28 -4.61 19.95
CA ASP A 212 14.13 -4.90 21.38
C ASP A 212 12.77 -5.55 21.68
N VAL A 213 11.68 -5.00 21.13
CA VAL A 213 10.31 -5.53 21.37
C VAL A 213 10.04 -6.84 20.66
N SER A 214 10.66 -7.07 19.51
CA SER A 214 10.36 -8.22 18.63
C SER A 214 11.38 -9.35 18.72
N GLY A 215 12.28 -9.32 19.71
CA GLY A 215 13.31 -10.38 19.85
C GLY A 215 14.32 -10.41 18.71
N GLY A 216 14.57 -9.25 18.07
CA GLY A 216 15.59 -9.10 17.05
C GLY A 216 15.11 -9.23 15.61
N LEU A 217 13.82 -9.14 15.33
CA LEU A 217 13.32 -9.13 13.95
C LEU A 217 14.01 -8.04 13.10
N PRO A 218 14.23 -8.31 11.80
CA PRO A 218 14.93 -7.39 10.93
C PRO A 218 14.20 -6.05 10.78
N THR A 219 15.02 -5.00 10.64
CA THR A 219 14.57 -3.65 10.30
C THR A 219 15.27 -3.21 9.03
N PHE A 220 14.59 -2.50 8.15
CA PHE A 220 15.21 -1.89 6.99
C PHE A 220 14.61 -0.52 6.66
N ILE A 221 15.31 0.19 5.81
CA ILE A 221 14.97 1.51 5.25
C ILE A 221 15.17 1.46 3.75
N SER A 222 14.57 2.34 3.01
CA SER A 222 14.82 2.55 1.58
C SER A 222 15.58 3.84 1.33
#